data_5c544cfac289b122b941dc68f9eb274d
#
_entry.id   5c544cfac289b122b941dc68f9eb274d
#
_cell.length_a   1.000
_cell.length_b   1.000
_cell.length_c   1.000
_cell.angle_alpha   90.00
_cell.angle_beta   90.00
_cell.angle_gamma   90.00
#
_symmetry.space_group_name_H-M   'P 1'
#
loop_
_entity.id
_entity.type
_entity.pdbx_description
1 polymer ?
#
loop_
_entity_poly.entity_id
_entity_poly.type
_entity_poly.pdbx_seq_one_letter_code
_entity_poly.pdbx_strand_id
1 'polypeptide(L)'
;MSPKRTLSVALQVAAVLVVVSLVVGQFLGQPILLSYVETGSMQPTLDPGDGFVAIPAQVAGGIGPGDVVTFEAQEIQGGGLTTHRVVEETERGYVTRGDNNPFTDQDGGEPIVQDTEVVAKALQFGGGVVVIPHLGTVAMG
;
A
#
# COMPACT_ATOMS: atom_id res chain seq x y z
N MET A 1 -29.24 -5.78 -21.32
CA MET A 1 -27.89 -6.02 -21.85
C MET A 1 -27.48 -7.45 -21.56
N SER A 2 -26.90 -8.16 -22.51
CA SER A 2 -26.47 -9.54 -22.28
C SER A 2 -25.29 -9.61 -21.31
N PRO A 3 -25.12 -10.69 -20.53
CA PRO A 3 -24.00 -10.84 -19.62
C PRO A 3 -22.63 -10.71 -20.30
N LYS A 4 -22.50 -11.22 -21.54
CA LYS A 4 -21.25 -11.10 -22.30
C LYS A 4 -20.94 -9.66 -22.65
N ARG A 5 -21.94 -8.87 -23.00
CA ARG A 5 -21.77 -7.47 -23.35
C ARG A 5 -21.41 -6.65 -22.12
N THR A 6 -22.04 -6.95 -20.97
CA THR A 6 -21.73 -6.30 -19.69
C THR A 6 -20.30 -6.57 -19.28
N LEU A 7 -19.83 -7.83 -19.37
CA LEU A 7 -18.47 -8.21 -19.05
C LEU A 7 -17.46 -7.52 -19.96
N SER A 8 -17.75 -7.48 -21.29
CA SER A 8 -16.88 -6.80 -22.26
C SER A 8 -16.74 -5.31 -21.95
N VAL A 9 -17.83 -4.64 -21.61
CA VAL A 9 -17.81 -3.22 -21.24
C VAL A 9 -17.00 -3.03 -19.95
N ALA A 10 -17.20 -3.89 -18.94
CA ALA A 10 -16.45 -3.82 -17.70
C ALA A 10 -14.94 -3.97 -17.92
N LEU A 11 -14.54 -4.92 -18.77
CA LEU A 11 -13.14 -5.13 -19.13
C LEU A 11 -12.54 -3.92 -19.85
N GLN A 12 -13.31 -3.31 -20.76
CA GLN A 12 -12.88 -2.11 -21.47
C GLN A 12 -12.70 -0.92 -20.52
N VAL A 13 -13.62 -0.74 -19.59
CA VAL A 13 -13.53 0.33 -18.59
C VAL A 13 -12.29 0.11 -17.72
N ALA A 14 -12.05 -1.12 -17.26
CA ALA A 14 -10.87 -1.44 -16.47
C ALA A 14 -9.59 -1.14 -17.24
N ALA A 15 -9.52 -1.53 -18.53
CA ALA A 15 -8.36 -1.26 -19.37
C ALA A 15 -8.12 0.24 -19.54
N VAL A 16 -9.18 1.01 -19.75
CA VAL A 16 -9.08 2.48 -19.88
C VAL A 16 -8.55 3.09 -18.59
N LEU A 17 -9.06 2.64 -17.43
CA LEU A 17 -8.59 3.14 -16.14
C LEU A 17 -7.10 2.85 -15.90
N VAL A 18 -6.63 1.67 -16.30
CA VAL A 18 -5.21 1.32 -16.21
C VAL A 18 -4.38 2.24 -17.11
N VAL A 19 -4.80 2.45 -18.36
CA VAL A 19 -4.08 3.32 -19.29
C VAL A 19 -4.05 4.76 -18.79
N VAL A 20 -5.17 5.27 -18.30
CA VAL A 20 -5.25 6.63 -17.73
C VAL A 20 -4.30 6.76 -16.54
N SER A 21 -4.26 5.77 -15.64
CA SER A 21 -3.36 5.77 -14.50
C SER A 21 -1.90 5.80 -14.92
N LEU A 22 -1.53 5.03 -15.94
CA LEU A 22 -0.17 5.02 -16.46
C LEU A 22 0.22 6.37 -17.07
N VAL A 23 -0.69 6.97 -17.86
CA VAL A 23 -0.43 8.28 -18.47
C VAL A 23 -0.29 9.37 -17.43
N VAL A 24 -1.20 9.40 -16.45
CA VAL A 24 -1.13 10.37 -15.35
C VAL A 24 0.16 10.16 -14.56
N GLY A 25 0.54 8.93 -14.29
CA GLY A 25 1.78 8.61 -13.58
C GLY A 25 3.02 9.11 -14.32
N GLN A 26 3.07 8.98 -15.65
CA GLN A 26 4.17 9.52 -16.44
C GLN A 26 4.21 11.04 -16.39
N PHE A 27 3.06 11.69 -16.44
CA PHE A 27 2.97 13.14 -16.36
C PHE A 27 3.45 13.66 -15.01
N LEU A 28 3.12 12.95 -13.92
CA LEU A 28 3.56 13.31 -12.57
C LEU A 28 4.96 12.82 -12.26
N GLY A 29 5.57 12.04 -13.15
CA GLY A 29 6.89 11.44 -12.93
C GLY A 29 6.86 10.21 -12.03
N GLN A 30 5.70 9.79 -11.53
CA GLN A 30 5.57 8.60 -10.68
C GLN A 30 4.23 7.91 -10.92
N PRO A 31 4.23 6.65 -11.35
CA PRO A 31 2.99 5.91 -11.57
C PRO A 31 2.28 5.58 -10.25
N ILE A 32 0.96 5.58 -10.28
CA ILE A 32 0.16 4.97 -9.23
C ILE A 32 0.31 3.47 -9.39
N LEU A 33 0.79 2.80 -8.33
CA LEU A 33 1.17 1.40 -8.40
C LEU A 33 0.12 0.51 -7.72
N LEU A 34 -0.01 -0.71 -8.24
CA LEU A 34 -0.64 -1.80 -7.51
C LEU A 34 0.45 -2.53 -6.74
N SER A 35 0.18 -2.82 -5.48
CA SER A 35 1.12 -3.51 -4.62
C SER A 35 0.39 -4.63 -3.89
N TYR A 36 1.13 -5.55 -3.27
CA TYR A 36 0.54 -6.61 -2.48
C TYR A 36 1.42 -6.94 -1.27
N VAL A 37 0.83 -7.60 -0.28
CA VAL A 37 1.55 -8.02 0.92
C VAL A 37 1.86 -9.51 0.84
N GLU A 38 3.04 -9.90 1.31
CA GLU A 38 3.49 -11.30 1.27
C GLU A 38 3.31 -12.01 2.62
N THR A 39 3.19 -11.25 3.71
CA THR A 39 3.14 -11.81 5.07
C THR A 39 1.80 -11.50 5.74
N GLY A 40 1.57 -12.12 6.90
CA GLY A 40 0.37 -11.90 7.69
C GLY A 40 0.46 -10.74 8.67
N SER A 41 1.48 -9.88 8.60
CA SER A 41 1.69 -8.80 9.56
C SER A 41 0.58 -7.74 9.55
N MET A 42 -0.19 -7.65 8.47
CA MET A 42 -1.29 -6.70 8.33
C MET A 42 -2.67 -7.34 8.47
N GLN A 43 -2.75 -8.61 8.84
CA GLN A 43 -4.05 -9.24 9.11
C GLN A 43 -4.73 -8.58 10.31
N PRO A 44 -6.06 -8.47 10.31
CA PRO A 44 -7.01 -8.90 9.26
C PRO A 44 -7.22 -7.86 8.16
N THR A 45 -6.54 -6.72 8.18
CA THR A 45 -6.71 -5.64 7.21
C THR A 45 -6.31 -6.10 5.81
N LEU A 46 -5.15 -6.76 5.71
CA LEU A 46 -4.64 -7.34 4.48
C LEU A 46 -4.14 -8.75 4.78
N ASP A 47 -4.68 -9.73 4.08
CA ASP A 47 -4.19 -11.11 4.16
C ASP A 47 -3.02 -11.30 3.19
N PRO A 48 -2.15 -12.29 3.42
CA PRO A 48 -1.08 -12.58 2.45
C PRO A 48 -1.66 -12.78 1.05
N GLY A 49 -1.08 -12.10 0.07
CA GLY A 49 -1.55 -12.10 -1.31
C GLY A 49 -2.54 -11.00 -1.64
N ASP A 50 -3.10 -10.31 -0.66
CA ASP A 50 -4.00 -9.18 -0.93
C ASP A 50 -3.24 -8.00 -1.50
N GLY A 51 -3.84 -7.37 -2.49
CA GLY A 51 -3.31 -6.18 -3.12
C GLY A 51 -3.99 -4.92 -2.65
N PHE A 52 -3.36 -3.81 -2.96
CA PHE A 52 -3.90 -2.48 -2.68
C PHE A 52 -3.33 -1.47 -3.68
N VAL A 53 -3.99 -0.31 -3.76
CA VAL A 53 -3.50 0.79 -4.58
C VAL A 53 -2.48 1.57 -3.77
N ALA A 54 -1.24 1.63 -4.27
CA ALA A 54 -0.13 2.34 -3.63
C ALA A 54 0.03 3.71 -4.30
N ILE A 55 -0.32 4.75 -3.59
CA ILE A 55 -0.20 6.13 -4.09
C ILE A 55 1.18 6.64 -3.71
N PRO A 56 2.00 7.10 -4.67
CA PRO A 56 3.32 7.63 -4.36
C PRO A 56 3.26 8.71 -3.28
N ALA A 57 4.20 8.69 -2.36
CA ALA A 57 4.20 9.58 -1.20
C ALA A 57 4.15 11.06 -1.61
N GLN A 58 4.79 11.41 -2.72
CA GLN A 58 4.86 12.79 -3.19
C GLN A 58 3.51 13.35 -3.63
N VAL A 59 2.56 12.50 -4.01
CA VAL A 59 1.23 12.93 -4.47
C VAL A 59 0.12 12.52 -3.51
N ALA A 60 0.44 11.76 -2.46
CA ALA A 60 -0.55 11.22 -1.54
C ALA A 60 -1.09 12.24 -0.53
N GLY A 61 -0.51 13.42 -0.47
CA GLY A 61 -0.80 14.40 0.57
C GLY A 61 -0.03 14.09 1.85
N GLY A 62 -0.50 14.55 2.99
CA GLY A 62 0.19 14.30 4.27
C GLY A 62 0.05 12.86 4.74
N ILE A 63 1.00 12.44 5.57
CA ILE A 63 1.00 11.13 6.22
C ILE A 63 0.83 11.36 7.72
N GLY A 64 -0.02 10.57 8.36
CA GLY A 64 -0.25 10.66 9.80
C GLY A 64 -0.77 9.35 10.38
N PRO A 65 -1.06 9.33 11.69
CA PRO A 65 -1.57 8.14 12.35
C PRO A 65 -2.83 7.61 11.68
N GLY A 66 -2.88 6.28 11.51
CA GLY A 66 -3.96 5.59 10.83
C GLY A 66 -3.66 5.27 9.37
N ASP A 67 -2.69 5.93 8.76
CA ASP A 67 -2.33 5.68 7.38
C ASP A 67 -1.50 4.40 7.27
N VAL A 68 -1.84 3.57 6.28
CA VAL A 68 -1.04 2.40 5.92
C VAL A 68 -0.05 2.85 4.85
N VAL A 69 1.23 2.67 5.12
CA VAL A 69 2.31 3.16 4.26
C VAL A 69 3.26 2.04 3.90
N THR A 70 3.89 2.18 2.75
CA THR A 70 5.01 1.34 2.34
C THR A 70 6.29 2.16 2.48
N PHE A 71 7.27 1.62 3.17
CA PHE A 71 8.52 2.31 3.45
C PHE A 71 9.71 1.36 3.34
N GLU A 72 10.89 1.92 3.19
CA GLU A 72 12.12 1.15 3.17
C GLU A 72 12.54 0.85 4.61
N ALA A 73 12.31 -0.38 5.06
CA ALA A 73 12.72 -0.84 6.37
C ALA A 73 14.21 -1.16 6.38
N GLN A 74 14.85 -0.97 7.53
CA GLN A 74 16.27 -1.28 7.70
C GLN A 74 16.48 -2.61 8.36
N GLU A 75 15.66 -2.96 9.35
CA GLU A 75 15.82 -4.17 10.16
C GLU A 75 14.69 -5.18 10.00
N ILE A 76 13.47 -4.72 9.70
CA ILE A 76 12.32 -5.63 9.56
C ILE A 76 12.61 -6.66 8.48
N GLN A 77 12.63 -7.94 8.85
CA GLN A 77 12.89 -9.06 7.95
C GLN A 77 14.18 -8.90 7.13
N GLY A 78 15.19 -8.28 7.72
CA GLY A 78 16.47 -8.05 7.06
C GLY A 78 16.51 -6.84 6.15
N GLY A 79 15.51 -5.99 6.22
CA GLY A 79 15.40 -4.78 5.41
C GLY A 79 14.55 -4.98 4.16
N GLY A 80 14.23 -3.89 3.50
CA GLY A 80 13.44 -3.87 2.27
C GLY A 80 12.09 -3.17 2.44
N LEU A 81 11.26 -3.23 1.39
CA LEU A 81 9.96 -2.59 1.40
C LEU A 81 9.01 -3.32 2.36
N THR A 82 8.41 -2.55 3.25
CA THR A 82 7.48 -3.05 4.26
C THR A 82 6.23 -2.18 4.24
N THR A 83 5.06 -2.81 4.36
CA THR A 83 3.78 -2.12 4.42
C THR A 83 3.18 -2.32 5.81
N HIS A 84 3.17 -1.26 6.62
CA HIS A 84 2.63 -1.25 7.97
C HIS A 84 1.85 0.05 8.20
N ARG A 85 1.17 0.14 9.34
CA ARG A 85 0.37 1.30 9.71
C ARG A 85 1.17 2.28 10.55
N VAL A 86 1.03 3.58 10.27
CA VAL A 86 1.53 4.62 11.14
C VAL A 86 0.62 4.68 12.36
N VAL A 87 1.18 4.50 13.55
CA VAL A 87 0.43 4.54 14.81
C VAL A 87 0.71 5.80 15.62
N GLU A 88 1.82 6.46 15.36
CA GLU A 88 2.19 7.72 16.03
C GLU A 88 3.10 8.53 15.11
N GLU A 89 2.95 9.84 15.16
CA GLU A 89 3.85 10.77 14.50
C GLU A 89 4.64 11.52 15.56
N THR A 90 5.95 11.58 15.40
CA THR A 90 6.87 12.29 16.30
C THR A 90 7.63 13.36 15.53
N GLU A 91 8.35 14.20 16.23
CA GLU A 91 9.20 15.21 15.59
C GLU A 91 10.29 14.59 14.70
N ARG A 92 10.65 13.33 14.97
CA ARG A 92 11.70 12.62 14.22
C ARG A 92 11.17 11.74 13.10
N GLY A 93 9.86 11.54 13.03
CA GLY A 93 9.25 10.67 12.02
C GLY A 93 8.11 9.85 12.58
N TYR A 94 7.90 8.68 12.01
CA TYR A 94 6.73 7.86 12.27
C TYR A 94 7.08 6.62 13.07
N VAL A 95 6.20 6.29 14.03
CA VAL A 95 6.17 4.99 14.69
C VAL A 95 5.19 4.11 13.91
N THR A 96 5.61 2.94 13.53
CA THR A 96 4.84 2.04 12.67
C THR A 96 4.60 0.69 13.34
N ARG A 97 3.52 0.01 12.91
CA ARG A 97 3.19 -1.32 13.42
C ARG A 97 2.37 -2.08 12.38
N GLY A 98 2.68 -3.35 12.17
CA GLY A 98 1.79 -4.26 11.46
C GLY A 98 0.52 -4.49 12.29
N ASP A 99 -0.65 -4.46 11.65
CA ASP A 99 -1.93 -4.56 12.36
C ASP A 99 -2.05 -5.85 13.19
N ASN A 100 -1.37 -6.91 12.77
CA ASN A 100 -1.36 -8.20 13.47
C ASN A 100 -0.24 -8.34 14.49
N ASN A 101 0.62 -7.36 14.62
CA ASN A 101 1.77 -7.43 15.52
C ASN A 101 1.44 -6.80 16.88
N PRO A 102 1.89 -7.41 18.00
CA PRO A 102 1.60 -6.88 19.32
C PRO A 102 2.44 -5.68 19.71
N PHE A 103 3.57 -5.45 19.02
CA PHE A 103 4.50 -4.37 19.34
C PHE A 103 4.75 -3.52 18.10
N THR A 104 5.21 -2.28 18.31
CA THR A 104 5.64 -1.42 17.20
C THR A 104 6.91 -1.97 16.57
N ASP A 105 7.16 -1.58 15.34
CA ASP A 105 8.40 -1.96 14.65
C ASP A 105 9.62 -1.40 15.39
N GLN A 106 9.48 -0.20 15.96
CA GLN A 106 10.57 0.45 16.69
C GLN A 106 10.89 -0.26 17.99
N ASP A 107 9.89 -0.86 18.65
CA ASP A 107 10.14 -1.74 19.82
C ASP A 107 10.94 -2.99 19.41
N GLY A 108 10.81 -3.42 18.17
CA GLY A 108 11.55 -4.54 17.60
C GLY A 108 12.90 -4.19 17.01
N GLY A 109 13.33 -2.94 17.12
CA GLY A 109 14.65 -2.51 16.66
C GLY A 109 14.66 -1.71 15.36
N GLU A 110 13.53 -1.52 14.72
CA GLU A 110 13.48 -0.68 13.52
C GLU A 110 13.66 0.78 13.91
N PRO A 111 14.52 1.55 13.23
CA PRO A 111 14.60 2.99 13.46
C PRO A 111 13.26 3.69 13.20
N ILE A 112 13.07 4.87 13.80
CA ILE A 112 11.95 5.75 13.45
C ILE A 112 11.93 5.94 11.93
N VAL A 113 10.76 5.76 11.33
CA VAL A 113 10.60 5.89 9.87
C VAL A 113 10.59 7.37 9.50
N GLN A 114 11.55 7.78 8.69
CA GLN A 114 11.62 9.15 8.21
C GLN A 114 10.63 9.36 7.07
N ASP A 115 10.14 10.58 6.93
CA ASP A 115 9.22 10.93 5.85
C ASP A 115 9.84 10.60 4.47
N THR A 116 11.14 10.81 4.32
CA THR A 116 11.86 10.50 3.08
C THR A 116 11.97 9.01 2.78
N GLU A 117 11.75 8.15 3.78
CA GLU A 117 11.80 6.70 3.60
C GLU A 117 10.46 6.11 3.18
N VAL A 118 9.38 6.89 3.30
CA VAL A 118 8.05 6.46 2.88
C VAL A 118 7.93 6.60 1.37
N VAL A 119 7.67 5.50 0.69
CA VAL A 119 7.58 5.49 -0.77
C VAL A 119 6.15 5.59 -1.27
N ALA A 120 5.18 5.10 -0.50
CA ALA A 120 3.78 5.11 -0.90
C ALA A 120 2.84 5.06 0.29
N LYS A 121 1.60 5.48 0.04
CA LYS A 121 0.50 5.41 0.99
C LYS A 121 -0.62 4.59 0.34
N ALA A 122 -1.17 3.64 1.07
CA ALA A 122 -2.30 2.85 0.58
C ALA A 122 -3.55 3.71 0.47
N LEU A 123 -4.32 3.50 -0.59
CA LEU A 123 -5.64 4.12 -0.73
C LEU A 123 -6.56 3.55 0.36
N GLN A 124 -7.16 4.44 1.15
CA GLN A 124 -8.01 4.08 2.27
C GLN A 124 -9.31 4.87 2.24
N PHE A 125 -10.35 4.22 2.77
CA PHE A 125 -11.63 4.90 3.06
C PHE A 125 -11.99 4.60 4.51
N GLY A 126 -12.12 5.65 5.33
CA GLY A 126 -12.54 5.51 6.71
C GLY A 126 -11.63 4.64 7.58
N GLY A 127 -10.35 4.60 7.30
CA GLY A 127 -9.39 3.77 8.04
C GLY A 127 -9.20 2.37 7.48
N GLY A 128 -10.06 1.92 6.57
CA GLY A 128 -9.91 0.64 5.87
C GLY A 128 -9.18 0.80 4.55
N VAL A 129 -8.31 -0.16 4.24
CA VAL A 129 -7.60 -0.19 2.95
C VAL A 129 -8.52 -0.74 1.88
N VAL A 130 -8.48 -0.15 0.68
CA VAL A 130 -9.15 -0.72 -0.49
C VAL A 130 -8.36 -1.93 -0.93
N VAL A 131 -8.94 -3.12 -0.74
CA VAL A 131 -8.28 -4.40 -0.95
C VAL A 131 -8.61 -4.94 -2.34
N ILE A 132 -7.58 -5.44 -3.01
CA ILE A 132 -7.72 -6.22 -4.26
C ILE A 132 -7.36 -7.66 -3.90
N PRO A 133 -8.37 -8.53 -3.64
CA PRO A 133 -8.09 -9.89 -3.16
C PRO A 133 -7.25 -10.68 -4.16
N HIS A 134 -6.28 -11.42 -3.65
CA HIS A 134 -5.46 -12.36 -4.40
C HIS A 134 -4.59 -11.76 -5.50
N LEU A 135 -4.35 -10.44 -5.49
CA LEU A 135 -3.48 -9.80 -6.48
C LEU A 135 -2.08 -10.42 -6.49
N GLY A 136 -1.51 -10.62 -5.30
CA GLY A 136 -0.19 -11.23 -5.17
C GLY A 136 -0.14 -12.67 -5.64
N THR A 137 -1.22 -13.42 -5.44
CA THR A 137 -1.33 -14.80 -5.92
C THR A 137 -1.27 -14.84 -7.44
N VAL A 138 -1.94 -13.92 -8.12
CA VAL A 138 -1.89 -13.81 -9.58
C VAL A 138 -0.49 -13.37 -10.03
N ALA A 139 0.10 -12.40 -9.33
CA ALA A 139 1.42 -11.87 -9.68
C ALA A 139 2.54 -12.89 -9.44
N MET A 140 2.41 -13.73 -8.41
CA MET A 140 3.40 -14.78 -8.08
C MET A 140 3.16 -16.08 -8.84
N GLY A 141 1.97 -16.29 -9.32
CA GLY A 141 1.56 -17.49 -10.05
C GLY A 141 1.82 -17.38 -11.51
#